data_802cabb9e81d48bf72c71cbc0bc9f2dd
#
_entry.id   802cabb9e81d48bf72c71cbc0bc9f2dd
#
_cell.length_a   1.000
_cell.length_b   1.000
_cell.length_c   1.000
_cell.angle_alpha   90.00
_cell.angle_beta   90.00
_cell.angle_gamma   90.00
#
_symmetry.space_group_name_H-M   'P 1'
#
loop_
_entity.id
_entity.type
_entity.pdbx_description
1 polymer ?
#
loop_
_entity_poly.entity_id
_entity_poly.type
_entity_poly.pdbx_seq_one_letter_code
_entity_poly.pdbx_strand_id
1 'polypeptide(L)'
;MVGRILSVNVSEKKGVRKRPVKEVFLKAGYGIEGDAHASSAWHRQVSLLAIESIKKMRDKGLDVKPGDFAENITTEGVDLPGLPVGALLTIGENIKVEVSQIGK
;
A
#
# COMPACT_ATOMS: atom_id res chain seq x y z
N MET A 1 1.56 -12.57 -13.10
CA MET A 1 2.24 -11.26 -12.96
C MET A 1 3.01 -11.25 -11.67
N VAL A 2 4.27 -10.89 -11.72
CA VAL A 2 5.14 -10.81 -10.54
C VAL A 2 5.69 -9.40 -10.44
N GLY A 3 5.52 -8.78 -9.29
CA GLY A 3 6.06 -7.47 -9.00
C GLY A 3 6.96 -7.51 -7.76
N ARG A 4 7.41 -6.34 -7.34
CA ARG A 4 8.27 -6.18 -6.17
C ARG A 4 7.65 -5.21 -5.19
N ILE A 5 7.92 -5.45 -3.91
CA ILE A 5 7.65 -4.47 -2.86
C ILE A 5 8.93 -3.64 -2.68
N LEU A 6 8.82 -2.34 -2.91
CA LEU A 6 9.95 -1.42 -2.74
C LEU A 6 10.01 -0.83 -1.34
N SER A 7 8.86 -0.62 -0.71
CA SER A 7 8.81 0.04 0.59
C SER A 7 7.56 -0.38 1.34
N VAL A 8 7.69 -0.52 2.65
CA VAL A 8 6.56 -0.68 3.57
C VAL A 8 6.54 0.52 4.51
N ASN A 9 5.38 1.15 4.66
CA ASN A 9 5.26 2.45 5.27
C ASN A 9 4.12 2.47 6.29
N VAL A 10 4.32 3.15 7.40
CA VAL A 10 3.34 3.23 8.48
C VAL A 10 3.25 4.64 9.04
N SER A 11 2.11 4.96 9.64
CA SER A 11 1.92 6.19 10.42
C SER A 11 1.02 5.88 11.61
N GLU A 12 1.21 6.63 12.69
CA GLU A 12 0.37 6.50 13.88
C GLU A 12 -0.95 7.25 13.75
N LYS A 13 -1.03 8.20 12.82
CA LYS A 13 -2.20 9.05 12.60
C LYS A 13 -2.69 8.93 11.16
N LYS A 14 -4.00 9.06 10.97
CA LYS A 14 -4.61 9.17 9.65
C LYS A 14 -4.37 10.55 9.05
N GLY A 15 -4.36 10.64 7.72
CA GLY A 15 -4.26 11.91 7.01
C GLY A 15 -2.86 12.51 6.98
N VAL A 16 -1.84 11.78 7.38
CA VAL A 16 -0.45 12.23 7.34
C VAL A 16 0.38 11.31 6.45
N ARG A 17 1.55 11.79 6.04
CA ARG A 17 2.51 10.97 5.30
C ARG A 17 2.95 9.78 6.17
N LYS A 18 3.16 8.64 5.54
CA LYS A 18 3.68 7.46 6.21
C LYS A 18 5.19 7.40 6.05
N ARG A 19 5.87 6.86 7.05
CA ARG A 19 7.33 6.70 7.01
C ARG A 19 7.71 5.27 6.64
N PRO A 20 8.74 5.09 5.79
CA PRO A 20 9.26 3.76 5.50
C PRO A 20 9.84 3.10 6.74
N VAL A 21 9.59 1.81 6.87
CA VAL A 21 10.15 0.96 7.94
C VAL A 21 10.75 -0.29 7.33
N LYS A 22 11.57 -1.01 8.10
CA LYS A 22 12.24 -2.21 7.60
C LYS A 22 11.30 -3.38 7.38
N GLU A 23 10.33 -3.54 8.27
CA GLU A 23 9.38 -4.64 8.20
C GLU A 23 8.08 -4.26 8.89
N VAL A 24 7.01 -4.96 8.53
CA VAL A 24 5.71 -4.80 9.16
C VAL A 24 5.10 -6.16 9.40
N PHE A 25 4.17 -6.25 10.35
CA PHE A 25 3.38 -7.45 10.60
C PHE A 25 1.96 -7.22 10.13
N LEU A 26 1.50 -8.05 9.21
CA LEU A 26 0.15 -8.03 8.69
C LEU A 26 -0.71 -9.03 9.48
N LYS A 27 -1.83 -8.54 9.98
CA LYS A 27 -2.79 -9.35 10.72
C LYS A 27 -4.05 -9.51 9.86
N ALA A 28 -4.45 -10.76 9.65
CA ALA A 28 -5.63 -11.07 8.84
C ALA A 28 -6.87 -10.37 9.41
N GLY A 29 -7.67 -9.77 8.51
CA GLY A 29 -8.88 -9.05 8.91
C GLY A 29 -8.65 -7.76 9.68
N TYR A 30 -7.44 -7.24 9.69
CA TYR A 30 -7.08 -6.06 10.46
C TYR A 30 -6.21 -5.07 9.70
N GLY A 31 -5.07 -5.51 9.16
CA GLY A 31 -4.10 -4.69 8.45
C GLY A 31 -2.72 -4.77 9.08
N ILE A 32 -1.97 -3.69 9.00
CA ILE A 32 -0.60 -3.62 9.52
C ILE A 32 -0.65 -3.19 10.99
N GLU A 33 -0.06 -4.01 11.86
CA GLU A 33 0.05 -3.68 13.29
C GLU A 33 0.80 -2.36 13.48
N GLY A 34 0.22 -1.46 14.28
CA GLY A 34 0.79 -0.16 14.56
C GLY A 34 0.47 0.93 13.54
N ASP A 35 -0.22 0.60 12.44
CA ASP A 35 -0.62 1.59 11.45
C ASP A 35 -2.00 2.17 11.74
N ALA A 36 -2.17 3.47 11.42
CA ALA A 36 -3.40 4.20 11.71
C ALA A 36 -4.63 3.66 10.97
N HIS A 37 -4.44 3.04 9.79
CA HIS A 37 -5.55 2.52 8.98
C HIS A 37 -5.93 1.09 9.33
N ALA A 38 -5.17 0.41 10.20
CA ALA A 38 -5.50 -0.93 10.64
C ALA A 38 -6.80 -0.92 11.44
N SER A 39 -7.75 -1.76 11.04
CA SER A 39 -9.06 -1.84 11.68
C SER A 39 -9.78 -3.11 11.26
N SER A 40 -10.36 -3.82 12.22
CA SER A 40 -11.24 -4.94 11.93
C SER A 40 -12.64 -4.51 11.51
N ALA A 41 -12.96 -3.21 11.64
CA ALA A 41 -14.29 -2.66 11.36
C ALA A 41 -14.41 -2.05 9.95
N TRP A 42 -13.33 -2.01 9.17
CA TRP A 42 -13.34 -1.37 7.86
C TRP A 42 -12.53 -2.19 6.86
N HIS A 43 -12.97 -2.21 5.59
CA HIS A 43 -12.33 -3.04 4.57
C HIS A 43 -11.03 -2.44 4.03
N ARG A 44 -10.80 -1.15 4.18
CA ARG A 44 -9.60 -0.45 3.69
C ARG A 44 -8.49 -0.50 4.71
N GLN A 45 -7.97 -1.70 4.93
CA GLN A 45 -7.01 -1.99 6.00
C GLN A 45 -5.56 -1.75 5.58
N VAL A 46 -5.23 -1.98 4.31
CA VAL A 46 -3.89 -1.82 3.75
C VAL A 46 -4.02 -1.13 2.41
N SER A 47 -3.24 -0.09 2.18
CA SER A 47 -3.22 0.62 0.90
C SER A 47 -1.94 0.33 0.14
N LEU A 48 -2.07 0.17 -1.18
CA LEU A 48 -0.97 -0.09 -2.10
C LEU A 48 -0.90 1.03 -3.13
N LEU A 49 0.32 1.46 -3.48
CA LEU A 49 0.54 2.43 -4.54
C LEU A 49 1.78 2.01 -5.35
N ALA A 50 1.68 2.08 -6.67
CA ALA A 50 2.78 1.75 -7.54
C ALA A 50 3.81 2.87 -7.59
N ILE A 51 5.10 2.50 -7.57
CA ILE A 51 6.19 3.49 -7.73
C ILE A 51 6.09 4.19 -9.08
N GLU A 52 5.54 3.53 -10.09
CA GLU A 52 5.31 4.12 -11.41
C GLU A 52 4.39 5.34 -11.32
N SER A 53 3.40 5.30 -10.44
CA SER A 53 2.51 6.44 -10.19
C SER A 53 3.24 7.57 -9.45
N ILE A 54 4.08 7.23 -8.49
CA ILE A 54 4.90 8.23 -7.77
C ILE A 54 5.86 8.93 -8.74
N LYS A 55 6.49 8.17 -9.64
CA LYS A 55 7.40 8.73 -10.65
C LYS A 55 6.69 9.71 -11.57
N LYS A 56 5.44 9.45 -11.95
CA LYS A 56 4.65 10.39 -12.74
C LYS A 56 4.45 11.72 -12.02
N MET A 57 4.25 11.69 -10.72
CA MET A 57 4.12 12.91 -9.92
C MET A 57 5.44 13.64 -9.81
N ARG A 58 6.58 12.94 -9.68
CA ARG A 58 7.91 13.54 -9.72
C ARG A 58 8.15 14.24 -11.04
N ASP A 59 7.77 13.62 -12.15
CA ASP A 59 7.92 14.20 -13.48
C ASP A 59 7.13 15.49 -13.66
N LYS A 60 6.08 15.67 -12.89
CA LYS A 60 5.28 16.90 -12.85
C LYS A 60 5.83 17.97 -11.90
N GLY A 61 6.98 17.71 -11.28
CA GLY A 61 7.66 18.66 -10.42
C GLY A 61 7.40 18.49 -8.92
N LEU A 62 6.70 17.44 -8.51
CA LEU A 62 6.46 17.18 -7.09
C LEU A 62 7.63 16.42 -6.47
N ASP A 63 8.07 16.86 -5.29
CA ASP A 63 9.11 16.17 -4.53
C ASP A 63 8.44 15.16 -3.59
N VAL A 64 8.17 13.98 -4.13
CA VAL A 64 7.46 12.91 -3.41
C VAL A 64 8.23 11.60 -3.46
N LYS A 65 8.06 10.79 -2.43
CA LYS A 65 8.74 9.52 -2.24
C LYS A 65 7.79 8.49 -1.62
N PRO A 66 8.17 7.21 -1.55
CA PRO A 66 7.33 6.20 -0.90
C PRO A 66 6.87 6.62 0.50
N GLY A 67 5.58 6.42 0.78
CA GLY A 67 4.92 6.82 2.01
C GLY A 67 4.27 8.20 1.96
N ASP A 68 4.68 9.06 1.04
CA ASP A 68 4.19 10.45 0.99
C ASP A 68 2.71 10.56 0.58
N PHE A 69 2.18 9.57 -0.12
CA PHE A 69 0.76 9.49 -0.45
C PHE A 69 -0.05 8.70 0.59
N ALA A 70 0.53 8.47 1.75
CA ALA A 70 -0.06 7.69 2.85
C ALA A 70 -0.34 6.23 2.48
N GLU A 71 0.39 5.68 1.50
CA GLU A 71 0.28 4.28 1.17
C GLU A 71 1.13 3.42 2.11
N ASN A 72 0.62 2.22 2.41
CA ASN A 72 1.32 1.26 3.26
C ASN A 72 2.40 0.50 2.50
N ILE A 73 2.11 0.09 1.27
CA ILE A 73 3.00 -0.72 0.45
C ILE A 73 3.23 -0.02 -0.88
N THR A 74 4.48 0.28 -1.17
CA THR A 74 4.89 0.82 -2.47
C THR A 74 5.38 -0.33 -3.33
N THR A 75 4.76 -0.52 -4.49
CA THR A 75 5.05 -1.64 -5.39
C THR A 75 5.78 -1.19 -6.65
N GLU A 76 6.38 -2.15 -7.34
CA GLU A 76 6.97 -1.96 -8.66
C GLU A 76 6.57 -3.13 -9.56
N GLY A 77 6.22 -2.83 -10.81
CA GLY A 77 5.94 -3.86 -11.80
C GLY A 77 4.55 -4.47 -11.75
N VAL A 78 3.64 -3.90 -10.97
CA VAL A 78 2.25 -4.36 -10.89
C VAL A 78 1.32 -3.23 -11.32
N ASP A 79 0.46 -3.49 -12.30
CA ASP A 79 -0.56 -2.53 -12.73
C ASP A 79 -1.74 -2.55 -11.74
N LEU A 80 -1.58 -1.86 -10.62
CA LEU A 80 -2.60 -1.81 -9.57
C LEU A 80 -3.92 -1.22 -10.06
N PRO A 81 -3.92 -0.09 -10.81
CA PRO A 81 -5.20 0.48 -11.28
C PRO A 81 -5.97 -0.44 -12.22
N GLY A 82 -5.30 -1.36 -12.90
CA GLY A 82 -5.93 -2.32 -13.79
C GLY A 82 -6.54 -3.52 -13.11
N LEU A 83 -6.37 -3.68 -11.80
CA LEU A 83 -6.90 -4.83 -11.08
C LEU A 83 -8.39 -4.63 -10.76
N PRO A 84 -9.23 -5.67 -10.96
CA PRO A 84 -10.63 -5.57 -10.56
C PRO A 84 -10.78 -5.69 -9.04
N VAL A 85 -11.85 -5.11 -8.51
CA VAL A 85 -12.27 -5.36 -7.12
C VAL A 85 -12.54 -6.85 -6.97
N GLY A 86 -12.05 -7.44 -5.89
CA GLY A 86 -12.12 -8.89 -5.66
C GLY A 86 -10.87 -9.64 -6.10
N ALA A 87 -9.95 -9.00 -6.82
CA ALA A 87 -8.68 -9.64 -7.20
C ALA A 87 -7.89 -10.01 -5.97
N LEU A 88 -7.21 -11.16 -6.02
CA LEU A 88 -6.34 -11.63 -4.94
C LEU A 88 -4.89 -11.41 -5.31
N LEU A 89 -4.13 -10.84 -4.38
CA LEU A 89 -2.70 -10.66 -4.50
C LEU A 89 -2.00 -11.46 -3.41
N THR A 90 -0.94 -12.15 -3.78
CA THR A 90 -0.08 -12.84 -2.82
C THR A 90 1.14 -11.98 -2.56
N ILE A 91 1.38 -11.65 -1.29
CA ILE A 91 2.55 -10.90 -0.84
C ILE A 91 3.48 -11.86 -0.12
N GLY A 92 4.72 -11.99 -0.64
CA GLY A 92 5.64 -13.00 -0.12
C GLY A 92 5.10 -14.39 -0.41
N GLU A 93 5.31 -15.32 0.54
CA GLU A 93 4.92 -16.73 0.35
C GLU A 93 3.49 -17.02 0.81
N ASN A 94 3.03 -16.35 1.86
CA ASN A 94 1.84 -16.76 2.58
C ASN A 94 0.77 -15.69 2.80
N ILE A 95 1.07 -14.43 2.50
CA ILE A 95 0.12 -13.34 2.76
C ILE A 95 -0.75 -13.12 1.54
N LYS A 96 -2.07 -13.15 1.75
CA LYS A 96 -3.04 -12.89 0.69
C LYS A 96 -3.85 -11.66 1.05
N VAL A 97 -4.00 -10.76 0.08
CA VAL A 97 -4.85 -9.58 0.22
C VAL A 97 -5.85 -9.54 -0.93
N GLU A 98 -7.03 -9.04 -0.65
CA GLU A 98 -8.07 -8.87 -1.63
C GLU A 98 -8.26 -7.39 -1.95
N VAL A 99 -8.36 -7.06 -3.22
CA VAL A 99 -8.65 -5.69 -3.66
C VAL A 99 -10.09 -5.38 -3.32
N SER A 100 -10.31 -4.49 -2.35
CA SER A 100 -11.65 -4.07 -1.92
C SER A 100 -12.08 -2.75 -2.53
N GLN A 101 -11.14 -1.94 -2.99
CA GLN A 101 -11.42 -0.64 -3.61
C GLN A 101 -10.24 -0.19 -4.45
N ILE A 102 -10.52 0.42 -5.60
CA ILE A 102 -9.52 1.08 -6.44
C ILE A 102 -9.74 2.59 -6.33
N GLY A 103 -8.65 3.32 -6.00
CA GLY A 103 -8.72 4.76 -5.79
C GLY A 103 -9.41 5.13 -4.48
N LYS A 104 -9.83 6.35 -4.41
CA LYS A 104 -10.47 6.91 -3.19
C LYS A 104 -11.98 7.01 -3.33
#